data_ceb6fe9ef19934ab9efc812b37e0a833
#
_entry.id   ceb6fe9ef19934ab9efc812b37e0a833
#
_cell.length_a   1.000
_cell.length_b   1.000
_cell.length_c   1.000
_cell.angle_alpha   90.00
_cell.angle_beta   90.00
_cell.angle_gamma   90.00
#
_symmetry.space_group_name_H-M   'P 1'
#
loop_
_entity.id
_entity.type
_entity.pdbx_description
1 polymer ?
#
loop_
_entity_poly.entity_id
_entity_poly.type
_entity_poly.pdbx_seq_one_letter_code
_entity_poly.pdbx_strand_id
1 'polypeptide(L)'
;IEPISLIISTFIIILLCSILSTTLPRNIALTKPEYYLLTLLTPLKIWKKLLSPFISLFTSIANTLLLIFGINPQNNDSVTEDEVKDLIEKGTEDGTFEKAEQDIVDRIFHMSDQTAYSLMTPRTQMMWIDLEDSLEVNLKFIQEHNQNVFLVGKDNLDEFVGIVYAKDILNELLANKPLDLEKLMHKPMFVPRAMESFRVLEKFRESEINEAVVLDEYGGVVGFITIFD
;
A
#
# COMPACT_ATOMS: atom_id res chain seq x y z
N ILE A 1 -23.36 -62.57 7.22
CA ILE A 1 -21.87 -62.49 7.05
C ILE A 1 -21.51 -61.90 5.69
N GLU A 2 -22.22 -62.27 4.60
CA GLU A 2 -21.96 -61.74 3.25
C GLU A 2 -22.03 -60.21 3.08
N PRO A 3 -23.04 -59.47 3.62
CA PRO A 3 -23.11 -58.02 3.40
C PRO A 3 -21.96 -57.27 4.10
N ILE A 4 -21.46 -57.75 5.24
CA ILE A 4 -20.37 -57.12 5.97
C ILE A 4 -19.04 -57.28 5.23
N SER A 5 -18.78 -58.46 4.65
CA SER A 5 -17.56 -58.69 3.86
C SER A 5 -17.53 -57.86 2.58
N LEU A 6 -18.68 -57.61 1.94
CA LEU A 6 -18.80 -56.71 0.80
C LEU A 6 -18.51 -55.24 1.17
N ILE A 7 -19.03 -54.77 2.28
CA ILE A 7 -18.77 -53.43 2.76
C ILE A 7 -17.27 -53.24 3.04
N ILE A 8 -16.66 -54.19 3.76
CA ILE A 8 -15.22 -54.13 4.09
C ILE A 8 -14.36 -54.17 2.83
N SER A 9 -14.64 -55.05 1.89
CA SER A 9 -13.88 -55.13 0.64
C SER A 9 -14.00 -53.86 -0.21
N THR A 10 -15.20 -53.27 -0.30
CA THR A 10 -15.43 -52.03 -1.02
C THR A 10 -14.68 -50.89 -0.37
N PHE A 11 -14.69 -50.80 0.97
CA PHE A 11 -13.94 -49.75 1.71
C PHE A 11 -12.44 -49.89 1.48
N ILE A 12 -11.87 -51.08 1.52
CA ILE A 12 -10.45 -51.35 1.24
C ILE A 12 -10.08 -50.93 -0.17
N ILE A 13 -10.92 -51.25 -1.16
CA ILE A 13 -10.69 -50.88 -2.57
C ILE A 13 -10.72 -49.37 -2.74
N ILE A 14 -11.69 -48.68 -2.15
CA ILE A 14 -11.77 -47.20 -2.19
C ILE A 14 -10.53 -46.58 -1.57
N LEU A 15 -10.09 -47.08 -0.42
CA LEU A 15 -8.92 -46.58 0.28
C LEU A 15 -7.63 -46.80 -0.53
N LEU A 16 -7.44 -48.00 -1.09
CA LEU A 16 -6.34 -48.30 -2.01
C LEU A 16 -6.37 -47.42 -3.27
N CYS A 17 -7.51 -47.25 -3.89
CA CYS A 17 -7.68 -46.39 -5.06
C CYS A 17 -7.35 -44.93 -4.71
N SER A 18 -7.79 -44.43 -3.56
CA SER A 18 -7.49 -43.07 -3.10
C SER A 18 -5.97 -42.85 -2.87
N ILE A 19 -5.28 -43.80 -2.24
CA ILE A 19 -3.83 -43.71 -2.02
C ILE A 19 -3.06 -43.74 -3.34
N LEU A 20 -3.40 -44.69 -4.24
CA LEU A 20 -2.70 -44.85 -5.50
C LEU A 20 -3.00 -43.72 -6.50
N SER A 21 -4.23 -43.22 -6.51
CA SER A 21 -4.66 -42.19 -7.48
C SER A 21 -4.28 -40.78 -7.09
N THR A 22 -4.28 -40.43 -5.81
CA THR A 22 -4.07 -39.05 -5.35
C THR A 22 -2.83 -38.88 -4.52
N THR A 23 -2.63 -39.65 -3.44
CA THR A 23 -1.58 -39.40 -2.45
C THR A 23 -0.20 -39.78 -3.02
N LEU A 24 -0.08 -40.92 -3.65
CA LEU A 24 1.19 -41.41 -4.16
C LEU A 24 1.73 -40.56 -5.32
N PRO A 25 0.96 -40.23 -6.38
CA PRO A 25 1.45 -39.35 -7.45
C PRO A 25 1.80 -37.95 -6.97
N ARG A 26 1.03 -37.39 -6.01
CA ARG A 26 1.31 -36.07 -5.41
C ARG A 26 2.66 -36.05 -4.70
N ASN A 27 2.91 -37.03 -3.84
CA ASN A 27 4.16 -37.10 -3.08
C ASN A 27 5.38 -37.33 -3.98
N ILE A 28 5.22 -38.17 -5.02
CA ILE A 28 6.26 -38.39 -6.02
C ILE A 28 6.58 -37.11 -6.78
N ALA A 29 5.55 -36.36 -7.21
CA ALA A 29 5.73 -35.11 -7.94
C ALA A 29 6.42 -34.01 -7.12
N LEU A 30 6.18 -33.98 -5.79
CA LEU A 30 6.81 -33.04 -4.87
C LEU A 30 8.30 -33.30 -4.64
N THR A 31 8.76 -34.56 -4.80
CA THR A 31 10.19 -34.90 -4.58
C THR A 31 11.13 -34.39 -5.68
N LYS A 32 10.69 -34.38 -6.94
CA LYS A 32 11.46 -33.88 -8.09
C LYS A 32 10.53 -33.20 -9.11
N PRO A 33 9.99 -32.01 -8.78
CA PRO A 33 8.93 -31.36 -9.56
C PRO A 33 9.39 -31.05 -11.00
N GLU A 34 10.61 -30.59 -11.17
CA GLU A 34 11.16 -30.22 -12.48
C GLU A 34 11.27 -31.42 -13.44
N TYR A 35 11.78 -32.55 -12.95
CA TYR A 35 11.95 -33.75 -13.76
C TYR A 35 10.60 -34.30 -14.26
N TYR A 36 9.60 -34.40 -13.37
CA TYR A 36 8.30 -34.90 -13.71
C TYR A 36 7.53 -33.92 -14.60
N LEU A 37 7.69 -32.61 -14.37
CA LEU A 37 7.11 -31.58 -15.22
C LEU A 37 7.62 -31.71 -16.66
N LEU A 38 8.93 -31.78 -16.87
CA LEU A 38 9.53 -31.89 -18.20
C LEU A 38 9.12 -33.19 -18.91
N THR A 39 9.07 -34.32 -18.20
CA THR A 39 8.71 -35.62 -18.77
C THR A 39 7.24 -35.68 -19.16
N LEU A 40 6.34 -35.13 -18.34
CA LEU A 40 4.91 -35.15 -18.57
C LEU A 40 4.42 -34.03 -19.51
N LEU A 41 5.21 -32.98 -19.70
CA LEU A 41 4.82 -31.81 -20.49
C LEU A 41 4.50 -32.19 -21.95
N THR A 42 5.26 -33.11 -22.55
CA THR A 42 5.04 -33.54 -23.94
C THR A 42 3.73 -34.30 -24.12
N PRO A 43 3.45 -35.38 -23.37
CA PRO A 43 2.18 -36.06 -23.48
C PRO A 43 0.99 -35.16 -23.08
N LEU A 44 1.13 -34.31 -22.06
CA LEU A 44 0.07 -33.38 -21.67
C LEU A 44 -0.25 -32.37 -22.77
N LYS A 45 0.75 -31.85 -23.50
CA LYS A 45 0.52 -30.97 -24.65
C LYS A 45 -0.27 -31.65 -25.75
N ILE A 46 0.02 -32.94 -26.04
CA ILE A 46 -0.69 -33.72 -27.03
C ILE A 46 -2.15 -33.89 -26.60
N TRP A 47 -2.39 -34.32 -25.36
CA TRP A 47 -3.72 -34.44 -24.78
C TRP A 47 -4.51 -33.13 -24.77
N LYS A 48 -3.87 -32.03 -24.37
CA LYS A 48 -4.48 -30.70 -24.40
C LYS A 48 -4.92 -30.31 -25.81
N LYS A 49 -4.07 -30.58 -26.84
CA LYS A 49 -4.38 -30.28 -28.23
C LYS A 49 -5.56 -31.12 -28.74
N LEU A 50 -5.61 -32.41 -28.38
CA LEU A 50 -6.67 -33.31 -28.77
C LEU A 50 -8.02 -32.96 -28.12
N LEU A 51 -7.97 -32.55 -26.82
CA LEU A 51 -9.16 -32.19 -26.06
C LEU A 51 -9.58 -30.70 -26.23
N SER A 52 -8.72 -29.89 -26.83
CA SER A 52 -8.97 -28.44 -27.02
C SER A 52 -10.33 -28.14 -27.67
N PRO A 53 -10.79 -28.80 -28.74
CA PRO A 53 -12.09 -28.50 -29.32
C PRO A 53 -13.26 -28.78 -28.38
N PHE A 54 -13.16 -29.83 -27.56
CA PHE A 54 -14.18 -30.15 -26.56
C PHE A 54 -14.18 -29.13 -25.42
N ILE A 55 -13.00 -28.76 -24.92
CA ILE A 55 -12.84 -27.73 -23.88
C ILE A 55 -13.42 -26.40 -24.37
N SER A 56 -13.07 -25.97 -25.59
CA SER A 56 -13.60 -24.76 -26.20
C SER A 56 -15.13 -24.77 -26.32
N LEU A 57 -15.72 -25.91 -26.71
CA LEU A 57 -17.17 -26.05 -26.78
C LEU A 57 -17.82 -25.87 -25.40
N PHE A 58 -17.33 -26.59 -24.38
CA PHE A 58 -17.87 -26.48 -23.03
C PHE A 58 -17.66 -25.08 -22.42
N THR A 59 -16.50 -24.46 -22.63
CA THR A 59 -16.24 -23.10 -22.18
C THR A 59 -17.17 -22.09 -22.85
N SER A 60 -17.42 -22.23 -24.15
CA SER A 60 -18.38 -21.38 -24.88
C SER A 60 -19.79 -21.49 -24.33
N ILE A 61 -20.24 -22.72 -24.05
CA ILE A 61 -21.56 -22.95 -23.45
C ILE A 61 -21.63 -22.34 -22.06
N ALA A 62 -20.61 -22.58 -21.23
CA ALA A 62 -20.53 -22.01 -19.88
C ALA A 62 -20.54 -20.48 -19.89
N ASN A 63 -19.73 -19.87 -20.75
CA ASN A 63 -19.67 -18.40 -20.89
C ASN A 63 -21.01 -17.83 -21.38
N THR A 64 -21.71 -18.52 -22.29
CA THR A 64 -23.03 -18.11 -22.75
C THR A 64 -24.06 -18.15 -21.61
N LEU A 65 -24.00 -19.19 -20.78
CA LEU A 65 -24.87 -19.28 -19.60
C LEU A 65 -24.57 -18.18 -18.59
N LEU A 66 -23.28 -17.90 -18.31
CA LEU A 66 -22.88 -16.82 -17.42
C LEU A 66 -23.37 -15.44 -17.91
N LEU A 67 -23.29 -15.19 -19.21
CA LEU A 67 -23.81 -13.95 -19.81
C LEU A 67 -25.33 -13.82 -19.65
N ILE A 68 -26.09 -14.93 -19.75
CA ILE A 68 -27.54 -14.93 -19.50
C ILE A 68 -27.86 -14.54 -18.04
N PHE A 69 -27.02 -14.96 -17.09
CA PHE A 69 -27.13 -14.58 -15.68
C PHE A 69 -26.50 -13.22 -15.35
N GLY A 70 -26.01 -12.47 -16.34
CA GLY A 70 -25.39 -11.15 -16.13
C GLY A 70 -23.99 -11.17 -15.52
N ILE A 71 -23.36 -12.34 -15.45
CA ILE A 71 -22.00 -12.51 -14.92
C ILE A 71 -21.00 -12.42 -16.06
N ASN A 72 -20.08 -11.45 -15.99
CA ASN A 72 -19.05 -11.29 -17.01
C ASN A 72 -17.81 -12.14 -16.65
N PRO A 73 -17.49 -13.22 -17.40
CA PRO A 73 -16.39 -14.12 -17.06
C PRO A 73 -14.99 -13.54 -17.27
N GLN A 74 -14.86 -12.36 -17.89
CA GLN A 74 -13.56 -11.77 -18.23
C GLN A 74 -12.86 -11.02 -17.08
N ASN A 75 -13.47 -10.88 -15.92
CA ASN A 75 -12.93 -10.08 -14.83
C ASN A 75 -12.15 -10.87 -13.74
N ASN A 76 -11.94 -12.15 -13.90
CA ASN A 76 -11.39 -12.98 -12.81
C ASN A 76 -9.89 -13.28 -12.89
N ASP A 77 -9.15 -12.73 -13.88
CA ASP A 77 -7.70 -12.96 -14.00
C ASP A 77 -6.83 -11.84 -13.40
N SER A 78 -7.44 -10.82 -12.79
CA SER A 78 -6.67 -9.80 -12.07
C SER A 78 -6.41 -10.27 -10.64
N VAL A 79 -5.15 -10.49 -10.33
CA VAL A 79 -4.72 -10.74 -8.94
C VAL A 79 -5.17 -9.54 -8.09
N THR A 80 -5.94 -9.82 -7.05
CA THR A 80 -6.41 -8.80 -6.12
C THR A 80 -5.36 -8.53 -5.03
N GLU A 81 -5.45 -7.37 -4.39
CA GLU A 81 -4.58 -7.03 -3.26
C GLU A 81 -4.70 -8.06 -2.14
N ASP A 82 -5.92 -8.53 -1.85
CA ASP A 82 -6.17 -9.54 -0.83
C ASP A 82 -5.49 -10.87 -1.16
N GLU A 83 -5.48 -11.29 -2.43
CA GLU A 83 -4.75 -12.49 -2.85
C GLU A 83 -3.24 -12.34 -2.65
N VAL A 84 -2.67 -11.14 -2.88
CA VAL A 84 -1.24 -10.89 -2.63
C VAL A 84 -0.95 -10.94 -1.13
N LYS A 85 -1.78 -10.33 -0.29
CA LYS A 85 -1.66 -10.40 1.17
C LYS A 85 -1.70 -11.84 1.68
N ASP A 86 -2.67 -12.64 1.21
CA ASP A 86 -2.80 -14.06 1.56
C ASP A 86 -1.56 -14.88 1.17
N LEU A 87 -0.96 -14.58 0.01
CA LEU A 87 0.26 -15.25 -0.43
C LEU A 87 1.47 -14.91 0.42
N ILE A 88 1.59 -13.65 0.85
CA ILE A 88 2.67 -13.19 1.74
C ILE A 88 2.49 -13.81 3.13
N GLU A 89 1.27 -13.83 3.67
CA GLU A 89 0.96 -14.45 4.96
C GLU A 89 1.32 -15.94 4.97
N LYS A 90 0.91 -16.69 3.94
CA LYS A 90 1.30 -18.11 3.79
C LYS A 90 2.80 -18.29 3.67
N GLY A 91 3.48 -17.40 2.93
CA GLY A 91 4.94 -17.44 2.82
C GLY A 91 5.64 -17.15 4.14
N THR A 92 5.04 -16.34 5.01
CA THR A 92 5.54 -16.07 6.38
C THR A 92 5.30 -17.29 7.28
N GLU A 93 4.13 -17.93 7.20
CA GLU A 93 3.84 -19.17 7.94
C GLU A 93 4.79 -20.32 7.56
N ASP A 94 5.12 -20.43 6.26
CA ASP A 94 6.05 -21.43 5.72
C ASP A 94 7.54 -21.08 6.00
N GLY A 95 7.82 -19.90 6.59
CA GLY A 95 9.17 -19.43 6.91
C GLY A 95 9.96 -18.93 5.68
N THR A 96 9.29 -18.65 4.55
CA THR A 96 9.89 -18.07 3.35
C THR A 96 10.13 -16.57 3.50
N PHE A 97 9.22 -15.89 4.20
CA PHE A 97 9.31 -14.48 4.57
C PHE A 97 9.45 -14.32 6.08
N GLU A 98 10.15 -13.26 6.50
CA GLU A 98 10.16 -12.85 7.89
C GLU A 98 8.90 -12.02 8.20
N LYS A 99 8.44 -12.07 9.45
CA LYS A 99 7.28 -11.28 9.88
C LYS A 99 7.48 -9.76 9.66
N ALA A 100 8.70 -9.29 9.80
CA ALA A 100 9.05 -7.89 9.54
C ALA A 100 8.84 -7.50 8.06
N GLU A 101 9.07 -8.42 7.13
CA GLU A 101 8.83 -8.19 5.70
C GLU A 101 7.34 -8.11 5.39
N GLN A 102 6.54 -8.99 5.98
CA GLN A 102 5.07 -8.94 5.90
C GLN A 102 4.54 -7.60 6.44
N ASP A 103 4.98 -7.18 7.63
CA ASP A 103 4.56 -5.91 8.24
C ASP A 103 4.88 -4.69 7.35
N ILE A 104 6.00 -4.72 6.63
CA ILE A 104 6.37 -3.65 5.67
C ILE A 104 5.40 -3.63 4.49
N VAL A 105 5.08 -4.79 3.93
CA VAL A 105 4.15 -4.88 2.80
C VAL A 105 2.75 -4.42 3.19
N ASP A 106 2.26 -4.81 4.36
CA ASP A 106 0.96 -4.39 4.87
C ASP A 106 0.89 -2.86 5.06
N ARG A 107 1.98 -2.24 5.54
CA ARG A 107 2.07 -0.78 5.64
C ARG A 107 2.07 -0.10 4.27
N ILE A 108 2.71 -0.68 3.27
CA ILE A 108 2.71 -0.14 1.90
C ILE A 108 1.29 -0.17 1.33
N PHE A 109 0.56 -1.26 1.48
CA PHE A 109 -0.83 -1.35 1.04
C PHE A 109 -1.72 -0.35 1.78
N HIS A 110 -1.57 -0.26 3.10
CA HIS A 110 -2.32 0.72 3.88
C HIS A 110 -2.03 2.16 3.45
N MET A 111 -0.77 2.47 3.13
CA MET A 111 -0.37 3.78 2.63
C MET A 111 -0.99 4.07 1.25
N SER A 112 -1.17 3.06 0.38
CA SER A 112 -1.72 3.26 -0.97
C SER A 112 -3.16 3.79 -0.95
N ASP A 113 -3.93 3.46 0.08
CA ASP A 113 -5.32 3.90 0.24
C ASP A 113 -5.46 5.28 0.88
N GLN A 114 -4.34 5.89 1.31
CA GLN A 114 -4.35 7.16 2.01
C GLN A 114 -4.17 8.35 1.07
N THR A 115 -4.66 9.49 1.53
CA THR A 115 -4.51 10.78 0.84
C THR A 115 -3.74 11.76 1.73
N ALA A 116 -3.29 12.88 1.17
CA ALA A 116 -2.69 13.96 1.92
C ALA A 116 -3.55 14.41 3.11
N TYR A 117 -4.89 14.38 2.94
CA TYR A 117 -5.84 14.72 4.00
C TYR A 117 -5.79 13.77 5.19
N SER A 118 -5.62 12.47 4.96
CA SER A 118 -5.57 11.48 6.06
C SER A 118 -4.24 11.46 6.80
N LEU A 119 -3.16 11.91 6.15
CA LEU A 119 -1.81 11.94 6.72
C LEU A 119 -1.45 13.28 7.36
N MET A 120 -2.10 14.38 6.93
CA MET A 120 -1.73 15.72 7.37
C MET A 120 -1.99 15.97 8.86
N THR A 121 -1.19 16.83 9.45
CA THR A 121 -1.56 17.53 10.68
C THR A 121 -2.65 18.55 10.35
N PRO A 122 -3.87 18.43 10.91
CA PRO A 122 -4.97 19.32 10.57
C PRO A 122 -4.70 20.75 11.08
N ARG A 123 -5.32 21.73 10.39
CA ARG A 123 -5.16 23.18 10.67
C ARG A 123 -5.28 23.52 12.16
N THR A 124 -6.18 22.89 12.88
CA THR A 124 -6.43 23.15 14.31
C THR A 124 -5.29 22.72 15.23
N GLN A 125 -4.37 21.90 14.74
CA GLN A 125 -3.24 21.37 15.49
C GLN A 125 -1.90 21.92 14.96
N MET A 126 -1.93 22.74 13.88
CA MET A 126 -0.72 23.31 13.30
C MET A 126 -0.13 24.36 14.22
N MET A 127 1.20 24.34 14.35
CA MET A 127 1.95 25.37 15.04
C MET A 127 2.32 26.47 14.06
N TRP A 128 1.85 27.67 14.31
CA TRP A 128 2.09 28.81 13.44
C TRP A 128 2.44 30.05 14.25
N ILE A 129 3.14 30.99 13.64
CA ILE A 129 3.53 32.28 14.20
C ILE A 129 2.91 33.39 13.37
N ASP A 130 2.56 34.47 14.06
CA ASP A 130 1.98 35.66 13.44
C ASP A 130 3.07 36.72 13.19
N LEU A 131 3.17 37.20 11.95
CA LEU A 131 4.10 38.29 11.63
C LEU A 131 3.71 39.62 12.26
N GLU A 132 2.46 39.82 12.62
CA GLU A 132 1.99 41.05 13.30
C GLU A 132 2.34 41.06 14.78
N ASP A 133 2.65 39.90 15.36
CA ASP A 133 3.13 39.80 16.73
C ASP A 133 4.57 40.27 16.87
N SER A 134 4.90 40.70 18.08
CA SER A 134 6.28 41.11 18.37
C SER A 134 7.26 39.93 18.26
N LEU A 135 8.48 40.21 17.84
CA LEU A 135 9.52 39.20 17.72
C LEU A 135 9.73 38.41 19.02
N GLU A 136 9.61 39.07 20.18
CA GLU A 136 9.76 38.42 21.49
C GLU A 136 8.66 37.36 21.74
N VAL A 137 7.43 37.66 21.35
CA VAL A 137 6.30 36.73 21.47
C VAL A 137 6.53 35.52 20.58
N ASN A 138 6.89 35.72 19.31
CA ASN A 138 7.17 34.66 18.37
C ASN A 138 8.35 33.78 18.81
N LEU A 139 9.44 34.37 19.29
CA LEU A 139 10.59 33.61 19.79
C LEU A 139 10.24 32.77 21.02
N LYS A 140 9.44 33.32 21.94
CA LYS A 140 8.96 32.59 23.10
C LYS A 140 8.09 31.41 22.70
N PHE A 141 7.16 31.62 21.75
CA PHE A 141 6.32 30.54 21.20
C PHE A 141 7.16 29.43 20.57
N ILE A 142 8.17 29.77 19.75
CA ILE A 142 9.09 28.80 19.13
C ILE A 142 9.88 28.03 20.18
N GLN A 143 10.32 28.70 21.25
CA GLN A 143 11.07 28.07 22.34
C GLN A 143 10.22 27.10 23.17
N GLU A 144 8.93 27.40 23.36
CA GLU A 144 8.00 26.58 24.13
C GLU A 144 7.54 25.34 23.34
N HIS A 145 7.63 25.38 22.00
CA HIS A 145 7.18 24.31 21.12
C HIS A 145 8.36 23.62 20.43
N ASN A 146 8.52 22.32 20.68
CA ASN A 146 9.64 21.55 20.13
C ASN A 146 9.34 21.09 18.69
N GLN A 147 9.19 22.07 17.79
CA GLN A 147 8.96 21.84 16.35
C GLN A 147 10.17 22.34 15.54
N ASN A 148 10.43 21.67 14.42
CA ASN A 148 11.49 22.07 13.50
C ASN A 148 11.04 23.14 12.50
N VAL A 149 9.74 23.18 12.21
CA VAL A 149 9.13 24.04 11.20
C VAL A 149 7.88 24.70 11.79
N PHE A 150 7.76 25.99 11.58
CA PHE A 150 6.60 26.78 11.96
C PHE A 150 5.99 27.41 10.70
N LEU A 151 4.67 27.36 10.60
CA LEU A 151 3.96 28.09 9.57
C LEU A 151 3.93 29.57 9.94
N VAL A 152 3.88 30.43 8.94
CA VAL A 152 3.86 31.87 9.11
C VAL A 152 2.61 32.44 8.45
N GLY A 153 1.81 33.17 9.20
CA GLY A 153 0.64 33.89 8.74
C GLY A 153 0.66 35.35 9.12
N LYS A 154 -0.32 36.12 8.62
CA LYS A 154 -0.61 37.47 9.06
C LYS A 154 -2.01 37.53 9.64
N ASP A 155 -2.12 37.87 10.92
CA ASP A 155 -3.37 37.95 11.67
C ASP A 155 -4.10 36.56 11.78
N ASN A 156 -4.03 35.75 10.75
CA ASN A 156 -4.60 34.40 10.72
C ASN A 156 -3.91 33.51 9.67
N LEU A 157 -4.21 32.20 9.68
CA LEU A 157 -3.66 31.25 8.71
C LEU A 157 -4.36 31.31 7.33
N ASP A 158 -5.42 32.10 7.14
CA ASP A 158 -6.01 32.33 5.83
C ASP A 158 -5.11 33.23 4.99
N GLU A 159 -4.35 34.13 5.67
CA GLU A 159 -3.27 34.89 5.06
C GLU A 159 -1.92 34.18 5.29
N PHE A 160 -1.83 32.94 4.85
CA PHE A 160 -0.60 32.17 4.90
C PHE A 160 0.50 32.80 4.03
N VAL A 161 1.67 33.01 4.60
CA VAL A 161 2.80 33.71 3.93
C VAL A 161 3.94 32.72 3.60
N GLY A 162 4.27 31.79 4.49
CA GLY A 162 5.36 30.87 4.29
C GLY A 162 5.63 29.96 5.49
N ILE A 163 6.80 29.35 5.50
CA ILE A 163 7.29 28.55 6.63
C ILE A 163 8.65 29.07 7.08
N VAL A 164 8.98 28.87 8.33
CA VAL A 164 10.29 29.19 8.88
C VAL A 164 10.84 27.98 9.64
N TYR A 165 12.13 27.73 9.49
CA TYR A 165 12.80 26.66 10.22
C TYR A 165 13.39 27.19 11.52
N ALA A 166 13.15 26.48 12.62
CA ALA A 166 13.76 26.81 13.93
C ALA A 166 15.29 26.85 13.85
N LYS A 167 15.90 26.04 12.99
CA LYS A 167 17.34 26.03 12.74
C LYS A 167 17.84 27.35 12.16
N ASP A 168 17.09 27.95 11.21
CA ASP A 168 17.53 29.21 10.59
C ASP A 168 17.44 30.35 11.57
N ILE A 169 16.40 30.41 12.39
CA ILE A 169 16.26 31.35 13.49
C ILE A 169 17.45 31.23 14.48
N LEU A 170 17.78 30.00 14.88
CA LEU A 170 18.88 29.73 15.78
C LEU A 170 20.21 30.19 15.18
N ASN A 171 20.46 29.94 13.90
CA ASN A 171 21.67 30.36 13.21
C ASN A 171 21.84 31.91 13.22
N GLU A 172 20.78 32.66 12.95
CA GLU A 172 20.82 34.13 13.00
C GLU A 172 21.05 34.66 14.42
N LEU A 173 20.40 34.05 15.41
CA LEU A 173 20.60 34.42 16.83
C LEU A 173 22.05 34.16 17.30
N LEU A 174 22.62 33.00 16.94
CA LEU A 174 24.01 32.69 17.29
C LEU A 174 25.03 33.59 16.57
N ALA A 175 24.68 34.08 15.38
CA ALA A 175 25.49 35.01 14.62
C ALA A 175 25.40 36.48 15.17
N ASN A 176 24.58 36.73 16.20
CA ASN A 176 24.26 38.04 16.73
C ASN A 176 23.76 39.04 15.66
N LYS A 177 23.05 38.55 14.66
CA LYS A 177 22.44 39.38 13.63
C LYS A 177 21.03 39.81 14.01
N PRO A 178 20.56 40.97 13.51
CA PRO A 178 19.17 41.35 13.69
C PRO A 178 18.27 40.30 13.01
N LEU A 179 17.40 39.69 13.81
CA LEU A 179 16.48 38.65 13.33
C LEU A 179 15.32 39.30 12.58
N ASP A 180 15.17 38.91 11.34
CA ASP A 180 14.11 39.34 10.42
C ASP A 180 13.41 38.09 9.90
N LEU A 181 12.24 37.77 10.45
CA LEU A 181 11.48 36.56 10.10
C LEU A 181 11.07 36.54 8.63
N GLU A 182 10.77 37.69 8.05
CA GLU A 182 10.38 37.78 6.63
C GLU A 182 11.50 37.31 5.69
N LYS A 183 12.76 37.55 6.05
CA LYS A 183 13.92 37.09 5.25
C LYS A 183 14.25 35.63 5.42
N LEU A 184 13.82 35.02 6.53
CA LEU A 184 14.06 33.63 6.83
C LEU A 184 12.94 32.71 6.32
N MET A 185 11.87 33.28 5.75
CA MET A 185 10.76 32.48 5.23
C MET A 185 11.14 31.72 3.98
N HIS A 186 10.68 30.48 3.94
CA HIS A 186 10.75 29.60 2.80
C HIS A 186 9.36 29.36 2.24
N LYS A 187 9.29 29.08 0.93
CA LYS A 187 8.04 28.67 0.29
C LYS A 187 7.91 27.15 0.41
N PRO A 188 6.89 26.63 1.08
CA PRO A 188 6.64 25.19 1.11
C PRO A 188 6.10 24.72 -0.23
N MET A 189 6.06 23.41 -0.41
CA MET A 189 5.28 22.80 -1.47
C MET A 189 3.79 22.88 -1.14
N PHE A 190 2.95 22.98 -2.15
CA PHE A 190 1.50 22.91 -2.01
C PHE A 190 0.95 21.64 -2.63
N VAL A 191 0.10 20.94 -1.89
CA VAL A 191 -0.54 19.72 -2.35
C VAL A 191 -2.06 19.78 -2.11
N PRO A 192 -2.89 19.34 -3.05
CA PRO A 192 -4.32 19.22 -2.80
C PRO A 192 -4.62 18.11 -1.81
N ARG A 193 -5.63 18.30 -0.96
CA ARG A 193 -6.03 17.33 0.08
C ARG A 193 -6.39 15.94 -0.45
N ALA A 194 -6.87 15.85 -1.68
CA ALA A 194 -7.23 14.59 -2.34
C ALA A 194 -6.06 13.87 -3.02
N MET A 195 -4.84 14.41 -2.93
CA MET A 195 -3.66 13.79 -3.52
C MET A 195 -3.33 12.49 -2.79
N GLU A 196 -3.12 11.42 -3.55
CA GLU A 196 -2.71 10.12 -3.03
C GLU A 196 -1.34 10.21 -2.32
N SER A 197 -1.15 9.49 -1.24
CA SER A 197 0.05 9.53 -0.39
C SER A 197 1.34 9.27 -1.18
N PHE A 198 1.36 8.27 -2.07
CA PHE A 198 2.51 7.97 -2.92
C PHE A 198 2.88 9.13 -3.85
N ARG A 199 1.88 9.86 -4.36
CA ARG A 199 2.12 11.06 -5.17
C ARG A 199 2.71 12.20 -4.36
N VAL A 200 2.32 12.32 -3.09
CA VAL A 200 2.94 13.30 -2.17
C VAL A 200 4.40 12.93 -1.92
N LEU A 201 4.67 11.66 -1.63
CA LEU A 201 6.04 11.17 -1.43
C LEU A 201 6.93 11.36 -2.67
N GLU A 202 6.40 11.08 -3.86
CA GLU A 202 7.11 11.30 -5.13
C GLU A 202 7.47 12.78 -5.31
N LYS A 203 6.54 13.70 -5.02
CA LYS A 203 6.79 15.14 -5.05
C LYS A 203 7.85 15.59 -4.05
N PHE A 204 7.87 15.05 -2.84
CA PHE A 204 8.94 15.33 -1.87
C PHE A 204 10.30 14.90 -2.41
N ARG A 205 10.39 13.72 -3.03
CA ARG A 205 11.65 13.23 -3.63
C ARG A 205 12.13 14.05 -4.82
N GLU A 206 11.22 14.57 -5.64
CA GLU A 206 11.55 15.37 -6.83
C GLU A 206 11.98 16.80 -6.48
N SER A 207 11.38 17.39 -5.45
CA SER A 207 11.58 18.80 -5.12
C SER A 207 12.68 19.04 -4.08
N GLU A 208 13.18 18.00 -3.42
CA GLU A 208 14.09 18.09 -2.25
C GLU A 208 13.48 18.90 -1.07
N ILE A 209 12.17 19.17 -1.12
CA ILE A 209 11.42 19.84 -0.05
C ILE A 209 10.69 18.76 0.74
N ASN A 210 10.81 18.81 2.06
CA ASN A 210 10.25 17.78 2.95
C ASN A 210 8.94 18.20 3.62
N GLU A 211 8.44 19.39 3.30
CA GLU A 211 7.26 20.00 3.90
C GLU A 211 6.27 20.45 2.84
N ALA A 212 4.99 20.15 3.06
CA ALA A 212 3.92 20.58 2.19
C ALA A 212 2.73 21.15 2.98
N VAL A 213 2.19 22.23 2.49
CA VAL A 213 0.90 22.78 2.93
C VAL A 213 -0.19 22.14 2.12
N VAL A 214 -1.18 21.58 2.82
CA VAL A 214 -2.33 20.92 2.20
C VAL A 214 -3.44 21.94 1.97
N LEU A 215 -3.92 22.01 0.73
CA LEU A 215 -4.95 22.96 0.32
C LEU A 215 -6.26 22.23 0.04
N ASP A 216 -7.37 22.92 0.32
CA ASP A 216 -8.69 22.53 -0.13
C ASP A 216 -8.97 22.95 -1.60
N GLU A 217 -10.18 22.71 -2.07
CA GLU A 217 -10.62 23.01 -3.44
C GLU A 217 -10.73 24.52 -3.72
N TYR A 218 -10.73 25.35 -2.67
CA TYR A 218 -10.83 26.80 -2.74
C TYR A 218 -9.48 27.49 -2.54
N GLY A 219 -8.42 26.71 -2.31
CA GLY A 219 -7.08 27.21 -2.02
C GLY A 219 -6.84 27.58 -0.54
N GLY A 220 -7.77 27.22 0.35
CA GLY A 220 -7.61 27.40 1.79
C GLY A 220 -6.63 26.38 2.39
N VAL A 221 -5.85 26.81 3.37
CA VAL A 221 -4.93 25.94 4.12
C VAL A 221 -5.74 25.07 5.09
N VAL A 222 -5.72 23.76 4.88
CA VAL A 222 -6.44 22.79 5.71
C VAL A 222 -5.53 21.93 6.59
N GLY A 223 -4.24 21.84 6.24
CA GLY A 223 -3.30 21.07 7.01
C GLY A 223 -1.86 21.25 6.53
N PHE A 224 -0.97 20.53 7.20
CA PHE A 224 0.46 20.50 6.94
C PHE A 224 0.95 19.05 6.99
N ILE A 225 1.84 18.69 6.09
CA ILE A 225 2.38 17.33 6.01
C ILE A 225 3.88 17.41 5.81
N THR A 226 4.60 16.53 6.48
CA THR A 226 6.04 16.36 6.32
C THR A 226 6.38 14.99 5.78
N ILE A 227 7.60 14.78 5.32
CA ILE A 227 8.07 13.48 4.85
C ILE A 227 8.07 12.41 5.97
N PHE A 228 7.93 12.81 7.21
CA PHE A 228 7.95 11.93 8.39
C PHE A 228 6.54 11.49 8.83
N ASP A 229 5.49 12.06 8.27
CA ASP A 229 4.10 11.70 8.53
C ASP A 229 3.67 10.47 7.72
#